data_f96074118961f24c5b7f0c7c568f070c
#
_entry.id   f96074118961f24c5b7f0c7c568f070c
#
_cell.length_a   1.000
_cell.length_b   1.000
_cell.length_c   1.000
_cell.angle_alpha   90.00
_cell.angle_beta   90.00
_cell.angle_gamma   90.00
#
_symmetry.space_group_name_H-M   'P 1'
#
loop_
_entity.id
_entity.type
_entity.pdbx_description
1 polymer ?
#
loop_
_entity_poly.entity_id
_entity_poly.type
_entity_poly.pdbx_seq_one_letter_code
_entity_poly.pdbx_strand_id
1 'polypeptide(L)'
;MTTTGTGPGGAAGSAGERPAAGKAASDPARNPDAADAEDAAPVIRTRGLTKRYRGGQLAVDSLDLTVPGGTVFGFLGPNGSGKTTTIRMLMGLISPTFGTAEVLGRPMPGDGRTVLPEVGALIEGPALYGFLDGRENLLCYDRADPTADPRTRGARVDAALERVGLSAASRKKAKAYSLGMKQRLGLAAALLRPRRLLVLDEPTNGLDPQGMREIRALVRELAAEGTTVFLSSHLLDEIEQVCTHAAVMARGRLVVQGTVADLAAGSRGRLAVTTPDPGDAARILAEHGLTGLSADGDRLTADAPPADVDLADLNAALVSGGVRVRFFGVERGSLEDAFVALTGEGFDVAG
;
A
#
# COMPACT_ATOMS: atom_id res chain seq x y z
N MET A 1 76.98 -19.09 18.03
CA MET A 1 77.30 -20.52 17.88
C MET A 1 76.14 -21.10 17.08
N THR A 2 76.25 -21.18 15.76
CA THR A 2 76.58 -22.39 14.98
C THR A 2 75.40 -23.39 14.98
N THR A 3 74.82 -23.91 13.96
CA THR A 3 75.18 -24.17 12.54
C THR A 3 73.97 -24.78 11.86
N THR A 4 73.63 -24.38 10.65
CA THR A 4 73.72 -25.08 9.36
C THR A 4 73.01 -26.43 9.21
N GLY A 5 72.28 -26.57 8.09
CA GLY A 5 72.09 -27.84 7.39
C GLY A 5 70.85 -27.85 6.50
N THR A 6 70.98 -27.45 5.31
CA THR A 6 70.95 -28.13 3.98
C THR A 6 69.71 -29.01 3.65
N GLY A 7 69.06 -28.66 2.54
CA GLY A 7 67.99 -29.43 1.82
C GLY A 7 68.57 -30.69 1.11
N PRO A 8 68.02 -31.23 0.01
CA PRO A 8 66.94 -30.84 -0.90
C PRO A 8 66.01 -32.02 -1.34
N GLY A 9 65.09 -31.76 -2.26
CA GLY A 9 64.40 -32.74 -3.12
C GLY A 9 62.88 -32.56 -3.09
N GLY A 10 62.17 -32.11 -4.01
CA GLY A 10 62.01 -32.47 -5.41
C GLY A 10 60.90 -33.47 -5.58
N ALA A 11 59.72 -33.03 -6.06
CA ALA A 11 58.88 -33.73 -7.05
C ALA A 11 57.61 -32.98 -7.40
N ALA A 12 57.37 -32.85 -8.67
CA ALA A 12 56.21 -32.27 -9.33
C ALA A 12 54.93 -33.09 -9.13
N GLY A 13 53.77 -32.43 -9.20
CA GLY A 13 52.49 -33.13 -9.21
C GLY A 13 51.32 -32.21 -9.45
N SER A 14 50.93 -32.09 -10.70
CA SER A 14 49.58 -31.89 -11.28
C SER A 14 48.71 -30.70 -10.81
N ALA A 15 48.57 -29.75 -11.74
CA ALA A 15 47.48 -28.77 -11.82
C ALA A 15 46.14 -29.46 -11.90
N GLY A 16 45.28 -29.21 -10.90
CA GLY A 16 43.87 -29.49 -10.97
C GLY A 16 43.10 -28.20 -11.29
N GLU A 17 42.55 -28.13 -12.48
CA GLU A 17 41.66 -27.07 -12.89
C GLU A 17 40.45 -27.01 -11.98
N ARG A 18 40.22 -25.83 -11.41
CA ARG A 18 38.95 -25.49 -10.78
C ARG A 18 37.97 -25.09 -11.88
N PRO A 19 36.71 -25.62 -11.90
CA PRO A 19 35.71 -25.16 -12.84
C PRO A 19 35.31 -23.74 -12.47
N ALA A 20 35.18 -22.88 -13.49
CA ALA A 20 34.75 -21.50 -13.41
C ALA A 20 33.36 -21.41 -12.79
N ALA A 21 33.22 -20.52 -11.78
CA ALA A 21 31.96 -20.12 -11.20
C ALA A 21 31.07 -19.51 -12.30
N GLY A 22 29.96 -20.18 -12.58
CA GLY A 22 28.94 -19.67 -13.47
C GLY A 22 28.39 -18.35 -12.91
N LYS A 23 28.42 -17.31 -13.74
CA LYS A 23 27.69 -16.08 -13.51
C LYS A 23 26.21 -16.42 -13.35
N ALA A 24 25.67 -16.23 -12.15
CA ALA A 24 24.23 -16.19 -11.92
C ALA A 24 23.64 -15.08 -12.80
N ALA A 25 22.72 -15.44 -13.68
CA ALA A 25 21.94 -14.49 -14.43
C ALA A 25 21.10 -13.66 -13.45
N SER A 26 21.31 -12.35 -13.45
CA SER A 26 20.49 -11.41 -12.72
C SER A 26 19.09 -11.37 -13.37
N ASP A 27 18.09 -11.79 -12.64
CA ASP A 27 16.68 -11.66 -13.00
C ASP A 27 16.31 -10.15 -13.00
N PRO A 28 15.91 -9.56 -14.15
CA PRO A 28 15.66 -8.12 -14.28
C PRO A 28 14.33 -7.67 -13.64
N ALA A 29 13.57 -8.57 -12.99
CA ALA A 29 12.25 -8.27 -12.45
C ALA A 29 12.23 -8.01 -10.92
N ARG A 30 13.35 -8.14 -10.23
CA ARG A 30 13.42 -7.91 -8.79
C ARG A 30 13.80 -6.46 -8.52
N ASN A 31 12.83 -5.66 -8.07
CA ASN A 31 13.10 -4.30 -7.57
C ASN A 31 14.01 -4.40 -6.32
N PRO A 32 15.25 -3.89 -6.36
CA PRO A 32 16.18 -4.01 -5.23
C PRO A 32 15.65 -3.30 -3.96
N ASP A 33 14.81 -2.27 -4.12
CA ASP A 33 14.26 -1.50 -3.01
C ASP A 33 13.22 -2.28 -2.16
N ALA A 34 12.66 -3.37 -2.69
CA ALA A 34 11.68 -4.18 -1.97
C ALA A 34 12.35 -5.15 -0.97
N ALA A 35 13.55 -5.63 -1.25
CA ALA A 35 14.27 -6.56 -0.38
C ALA A 35 14.83 -5.87 0.88
N ASP A 36 15.23 -4.60 0.77
CA ASP A 36 15.76 -3.83 1.92
C ASP A 36 14.65 -3.38 2.88
N ALA A 37 13.39 -3.35 2.45
CA ALA A 37 12.26 -2.95 3.29
C ALA A 37 11.80 -4.06 4.26
N GLU A 38 12.03 -5.33 3.95
CA GLU A 38 11.66 -6.45 4.84
C GLU A 38 12.53 -6.52 6.11
N ASP A 39 13.77 -6.03 6.05
CA ASP A 39 14.72 -6.01 7.19
C ASP A 39 14.61 -4.73 8.02
N ALA A 40 13.86 -3.73 7.59
CA ALA A 40 13.67 -2.47 8.32
C ALA A 40 12.80 -2.69 9.57
N ALA A 41 13.24 -2.16 10.71
CA ALA A 41 12.45 -2.24 11.94
C ALA A 41 11.04 -1.65 11.71
N PRO A 42 9.97 -2.36 12.10
CA PRO A 42 8.61 -1.93 11.84
C PRO A 42 8.29 -0.61 12.55
N VAL A 43 7.64 0.29 11.83
CA VAL A 43 7.19 1.58 12.38
C VAL A 43 5.83 1.48 13.05
N ILE A 44 5.01 0.49 12.68
CA ILE A 44 3.77 0.12 13.39
C ILE A 44 3.80 -1.39 13.62
N ARG A 45 3.49 -1.81 14.84
CA ARG A 45 3.27 -3.21 15.19
C ARG A 45 2.10 -3.33 16.14
N THR A 46 1.20 -4.27 15.88
CA THR A 46 0.14 -4.64 16.81
C THR A 46 0.16 -6.12 17.12
N ARG A 47 -0.29 -6.49 18.32
CA ARG A 47 -0.41 -7.89 18.73
C ARG A 47 -1.73 -8.10 19.43
N GLY A 48 -2.60 -8.91 18.84
CA GLY A 48 -3.92 -9.22 19.33
C GLY A 48 -4.78 -7.97 19.57
N LEU A 49 -4.55 -6.88 18.83
CA LEU A 49 -5.20 -5.60 19.06
C LEU A 49 -6.71 -5.73 18.88
N THR A 50 -7.46 -5.44 19.92
CA THR A 50 -8.90 -5.66 19.97
C THR A 50 -9.65 -4.45 20.48
N LYS A 51 -10.74 -4.08 19.81
CA LYS A 51 -11.66 -3.03 20.27
C LYS A 51 -13.09 -3.53 20.30
N ARG A 52 -13.65 -3.58 21.52
CA ARG A 52 -15.06 -3.79 21.78
C ARG A 52 -15.67 -2.53 22.37
N TYR A 53 -16.70 -2.01 21.75
CA TYR A 53 -17.42 -0.85 22.27
C TYR A 53 -18.45 -1.26 23.35
N ARG A 54 -18.89 -0.28 24.19
CA ARG A 54 -19.82 -0.53 25.32
C ARG A 54 -21.13 -1.20 24.90
N GLY A 55 -21.57 -1.01 23.65
CA GLY A 55 -22.74 -1.69 23.07
C GLY A 55 -22.52 -3.14 22.64
N GLY A 56 -21.36 -3.73 22.95
CA GLY A 56 -21.01 -5.13 22.56
C GLY A 56 -20.42 -5.26 21.17
N GLN A 57 -20.48 -4.23 20.34
CA GLN A 57 -19.93 -4.25 18.99
C GLN A 57 -18.42 -4.47 19.00
N LEU A 58 -17.97 -5.53 18.34
CA LEU A 58 -16.56 -5.85 18.13
C LEU A 58 -16.11 -5.19 16.82
N ALA A 59 -15.40 -4.07 16.93
CA ALA A 59 -14.97 -3.29 15.78
C ALA A 59 -13.60 -3.75 15.23
N VAL A 60 -12.72 -4.24 16.11
CA VAL A 60 -11.43 -4.85 15.75
C VAL A 60 -11.24 -6.07 16.63
N ASP A 61 -10.84 -7.19 16.04
CA ASP A 61 -10.71 -8.48 16.68
C ASP A 61 -9.34 -9.09 16.41
N SER A 62 -8.49 -9.11 17.45
CA SER A 62 -7.18 -9.78 17.47
C SER A 62 -6.28 -9.43 16.27
N LEU A 63 -6.16 -8.13 15.97
CA LEU A 63 -5.38 -7.63 14.83
C LEU A 63 -3.88 -7.71 15.11
N ASP A 64 -3.15 -8.50 14.29
CA ASP A 64 -1.70 -8.59 14.25
C ASP A 64 -1.18 -7.91 12.99
N LEU A 65 -0.84 -6.62 13.08
CA LEU A 65 -0.39 -5.80 11.96
C LEU A 65 1.09 -5.45 12.10
N THR A 66 1.83 -5.52 11.01
CA THR A 66 3.24 -5.09 10.93
C THR A 66 3.43 -4.18 9.72
N VAL A 67 3.91 -2.96 9.96
CA VAL A 67 4.20 -1.97 8.91
C VAL A 67 5.69 -1.71 8.87
N PRO A 68 6.39 -2.10 7.79
CA PRO A 68 7.82 -1.82 7.62
C PRO A 68 8.10 -0.32 7.49
N GLY A 69 9.30 0.10 7.91
CA GLY A 69 9.76 1.48 7.72
C GLY A 69 10.08 1.79 6.25
N GLY A 70 9.92 3.07 5.84
CA GLY A 70 10.24 3.52 4.48
C GLY A 70 9.26 3.07 3.39
N THR A 71 8.10 2.51 3.75
CA THR A 71 7.10 1.99 2.81
C THR A 71 5.91 2.93 2.65
N VAL A 72 5.22 2.81 1.51
CA VAL A 72 3.82 3.24 1.40
C VAL A 72 2.96 2.01 1.68
N PHE A 73 2.32 2.02 2.84
CA PHE A 73 1.53 0.89 3.33
C PHE A 73 0.04 1.18 3.22
N GLY A 74 -0.66 0.37 2.46
CA GLY A 74 -2.10 0.44 2.27
C GLY A 74 -2.86 -0.40 3.31
N PHE A 75 -3.83 0.21 3.99
CA PHE A 75 -4.71 -0.47 4.93
C PHE A 75 -6.12 -0.55 4.35
N LEU A 76 -6.43 -1.67 3.73
CA LEU A 76 -7.54 -1.86 2.82
C LEU A 76 -8.70 -2.58 3.51
N GLY A 77 -9.92 -2.26 3.10
CA GLY A 77 -11.12 -2.97 3.57
C GLY A 77 -12.39 -2.19 3.33
N PRO A 78 -13.56 -2.86 3.27
CA PRO A 78 -14.84 -2.20 3.10
C PRO A 78 -15.15 -1.24 4.25
N ASN A 79 -16.16 -0.40 4.06
CA ASN A 79 -16.66 0.47 5.12
C ASN A 79 -17.14 -0.38 6.30
N GLY A 80 -16.81 0.05 7.53
CA GLY A 80 -17.14 -0.71 8.73
C GLY A 80 -16.20 -1.88 9.05
N SER A 81 -15.17 -2.16 8.25
CA SER A 81 -14.21 -3.25 8.52
C SER A 81 -13.29 -3.02 9.73
N GLY A 82 -13.28 -1.81 10.32
CA GLY A 82 -12.47 -1.49 11.49
C GLY A 82 -11.24 -0.61 11.23
N LYS A 83 -11.01 -0.13 10.00
CA LYS A 83 -9.84 0.68 9.61
C LYS A 83 -9.66 1.93 10.49
N THR A 84 -10.64 2.83 10.49
CA THR A 84 -10.60 4.07 11.29
C THR A 84 -10.49 3.79 12.79
N THR A 85 -11.15 2.72 13.29
CA THR A 85 -11.02 2.30 14.69
C THR A 85 -9.59 1.88 15.00
N THR A 86 -8.94 1.14 14.13
CA THR A 86 -7.53 0.75 14.26
C THR A 86 -6.63 1.99 14.27
N ILE A 87 -6.79 2.89 13.30
CA ILE A 87 -6.04 4.14 13.22
C ILE A 87 -6.19 4.97 14.51
N ARG A 88 -7.40 5.10 15.04
CA ARG A 88 -7.63 5.81 16.30
C ARG A 88 -6.91 5.17 17.48
N MET A 89 -6.81 3.83 17.55
CA MET A 89 -6.03 3.14 18.58
C MET A 89 -4.53 3.37 18.41
N LEU A 90 -4.01 3.29 17.18
CA LEU A 90 -2.60 3.57 16.87
C LEU A 90 -2.20 5.00 17.26
N MET A 91 -3.09 5.96 17.05
CA MET A 91 -2.85 7.37 17.41
C MET A 91 -3.18 7.68 18.88
N GLY A 92 -3.59 6.70 19.68
CA GLY A 92 -3.93 6.89 21.09
C GLY A 92 -5.21 7.71 21.33
N LEU A 93 -6.03 7.92 20.31
CA LEU A 93 -7.32 8.65 20.41
C LEU A 93 -8.37 7.82 21.14
N ILE A 94 -8.27 6.50 21.07
CA ILE A 94 -9.06 5.54 21.85
C ILE A 94 -8.15 4.44 22.38
N SER A 95 -8.46 3.91 23.56
CA SER A 95 -7.72 2.79 24.12
C SER A 95 -8.22 1.47 23.57
N PRO A 96 -7.35 0.49 23.29
CA PRO A 96 -7.75 -0.88 22.98
C PRO A 96 -8.48 -1.51 24.18
N THR A 97 -9.30 -2.54 23.91
CA THR A 97 -9.90 -3.37 24.96
C THR A 97 -8.93 -4.48 25.39
N PHE A 98 -8.22 -5.06 24.40
CA PHE A 98 -7.16 -6.06 24.60
C PHE A 98 -6.05 -5.85 23.57
N GLY A 99 -4.92 -6.53 23.81
CA GLY A 99 -3.77 -6.48 22.92
C GLY A 99 -2.92 -5.23 23.09
N THR A 100 -1.93 -5.07 22.23
CA THR A 100 -0.95 -3.98 22.28
C THR A 100 -0.77 -3.34 20.90
N ALA A 101 -0.39 -2.05 20.92
CA ALA A 101 0.05 -1.33 19.73
C ALA A 101 1.36 -0.61 20.02
N GLU A 102 2.27 -0.66 19.07
CA GLU A 102 3.53 0.07 19.07
C GLU A 102 3.61 0.95 17.82
N VAL A 103 4.04 2.19 17.99
CA VAL A 103 4.29 3.14 16.90
C VAL A 103 5.70 3.71 17.08
N LEU A 104 6.50 3.66 16.02
CA LEU A 104 7.93 4.06 16.05
C LEU A 104 8.71 3.35 17.16
N GLY A 105 8.37 2.06 17.42
CA GLY A 105 9.01 1.24 18.45
C GLY A 105 8.61 1.56 19.89
N ARG A 106 7.54 2.34 20.10
CA ARG A 106 7.07 2.75 21.44
C ARG A 106 5.61 2.36 21.67
N PRO A 107 5.24 1.94 22.90
CA PRO A 107 3.89 1.50 23.21
C PRO A 107 2.87 2.66 23.16
N MET A 108 1.73 2.41 22.52
CA MET A 108 0.62 3.34 22.45
C MET A 108 -0.58 2.82 23.25
N PRO A 109 -1.30 3.69 23.95
CA PRO A 109 -1.19 5.15 24.03
C PRO A 109 -0.15 5.66 25.03
N GLY A 110 0.56 4.80 25.78
CA GLY A 110 1.43 5.18 26.91
C GLY A 110 2.47 6.25 26.55
N ASP A 111 3.18 6.08 25.46
CA ASP A 111 4.26 6.97 25.01
C ASP A 111 3.79 8.02 23.98
N GLY A 112 2.48 8.27 23.86
CA GLY A 112 1.92 9.16 22.85
C GLY A 112 2.54 10.56 22.82
N ARG A 113 2.93 11.12 23.97
CA ARG A 113 3.58 12.45 24.02
C ARG A 113 4.95 12.46 23.31
N THR A 114 5.64 11.35 23.27
CA THR A 114 6.95 11.21 22.60
C THR A 114 6.79 10.85 21.13
N VAL A 115 5.79 10.01 20.82
CA VAL A 115 5.55 9.47 19.48
C VAL A 115 4.88 10.49 18.56
N LEU A 116 3.78 11.11 19.01
CA LEU A 116 2.93 11.95 18.15
C LEU A 116 3.64 13.17 17.53
N PRO A 117 4.66 13.79 18.14
CA PRO A 117 5.46 14.81 17.46
C PRO A 117 6.23 14.33 16.23
N GLU A 118 6.47 13.03 16.10
CA GLU A 118 7.14 12.41 14.94
C GLU A 118 6.14 11.87 13.89
N VAL A 119 4.83 11.98 14.17
CA VAL A 119 3.75 11.49 13.30
C VAL A 119 2.96 12.65 12.74
N GLY A 120 2.75 12.67 11.42
CA GLY A 120 1.73 13.49 10.78
C GLY A 120 0.45 12.66 10.64
N ALA A 121 -0.72 13.25 10.92
CA ALA A 121 -1.97 12.51 10.80
C ALA A 121 -3.08 13.34 10.16
N LEU A 122 -3.86 12.69 9.29
CA LEU A 122 -5.12 13.19 8.76
C LEU A 122 -6.17 12.09 8.96
N ILE A 123 -7.05 12.25 9.96
CA ILE A 123 -8.02 11.23 10.37
C ILE A 123 -9.42 11.82 10.23
N GLU A 124 -10.31 11.12 9.52
CA GLU A 124 -11.72 11.54 9.30
C GLU A 124 -11.89 12.90 8.61
N GLY A 125 -10.83 13.40 7.99
CA GLY A 125 -10.84 14.69 7.32
C GLY A 125 -10.29 15.86 8.14
N PRO A 126 -10.09 17.01 7.49
CA PRO A 126 -9.41 18.14 8.09
C PRO A 126 -10.33 18.93 9.04
N ALA A 127 -9.93 19.06 10.30
CA ALA A 127 -10.60 19.92 11.28
C ALA A 127 -10.19 21.39 11.06
N LEU A 128 -10.92 22.11 10.21
CA LEU A 128 -10.62 23.48 9.81
C LEU A 128 -11.58 24.51 10.43
N TYR A 129 -11.03 25.64 10.85
CA TYR A 129 -11.82 26.80 11.20
C TYR A 129 -12.28 27.51 9.91
N GLY A 130 -13.55 27.36 9.54
CA GLY A 130 -14.10 27.89 8.29
C GLY A 130 -14.00 29.40 8.12
N PHE A 131 -13.97 30.16 9.24
CA PHE A 131 -13.85 31.63 9.28
C PHE A 131 -12.40 32.13 9.14
N LEU A 132 -11.41 31.26 9.32
CA LEU A 132 -9.99 31.54 9.06
C LEU A 132 -9.64 31.25 7.61
N ASP A 133 -8.59 31.89 7.11
CA ASP A 133 -8.01 31.55 5.80
C ASP A 133 -7.11 30.30 5.91
N GLY A 134 -6.63 29.80 4.76
CA GLY A 134 -5.80 28.58 4.74
C GLY A 134 -4.52 28.75 5.56
N ARG A 135 -3.86 29.89 5.43
CA ARG A 135 -2.62 30.19 6.16
C ARG A 135 -2.88 30.35 7.65
N GLU A 136 -3.95 31.02 8.06
CA GLU A 136 -4.35 31.18 9.46
C GLU A 136 -4.65 29.83 10.12
N ASN A 137 -5.32 28.92 9.39
CA ASN A 137 -5.56 27.55 9.87
C ASN A 137 -4.23 26.81 10.15
N LEU A 138 -3.29 26.83 9.22
CA LEU A 138 -1.98 26.18 9.43
C LEU A 138 -1.18 26.83 10.57
N LEU A 139 -1.27 28.15 10.75
CA LEU A 139 -0.69 28.83 11.91
C LEU A 139 -1.28 28.34 13.24
N CYS A 140 -2.58 28.00 13.28
CA CYS A 140 -3.20 27.40 14.48
C CYS A 140 -2.62 26.02 14.77
N TYR A 141 -2.48 25.16 13.74
CA TYR A 141 -1.87 23.83 13.90
C TYR A 141 -0.41 23.93 14.35
N ASP A 142 0.40 24.80 13.73
CA ASP A 142 1.80 24.99 14.12
C ASP A 142 1.96 25.47 15.56
N ARG A 143 1.05 26.35 16.04
CA ARG A 143 1.05 26.83 17.43
C ARG A 143 0.67 25.74 18.43
N ALA A 144 -0.15 24.78 18.01
CA ALA A 144 -0.55 23.65 18.84
C ALA A 144 0.56 22.61 19.04
N ASP A 145 1.59 22.61 18.20
CA ASP A 145 2.75 21.72 18.34
C ASP A 145 3.78 22.34 19.28
N PRO A 146 3.94 21.82 20.53
CA PRO A 146 4.85 22.40 21.53
C PRO A 146 6.34 22.24 21.13
N THR A 147 6.62 21.41 20.14
CA THR A 147 7.99 21.14 19.67
C THR A 147 8.38 22.02 18.46
N ALA A 148 7.45 22.86 17.96
CA ALA A 148 7.68 23.73 16.83
C ALA A 148 8.43 24.99 17.19
N ASP A 149 9.53 25.35 16.49
CA ASP A 149 10.24 26.61 16.68
C ASP A 149 9.38 27.79 16.18
N PRO A 150 9.00 28.74 17.05
CA PRO A 150 8.21 29.90 16.65
C PRO A 150 8.87 30.80 15.60
N ARG A 151 10.20 30.81 15.52
CA ARG A 151 10.97 31.67 14.63
C ARG A 151 10.81 31.28 13.15
N THR A 152 10.66 29.98 12.88
CA THR A 152 10.54 29.43 11.51
C THR A 152 9.11 29.12 11.10
N ARG A 153 8.12 29.43 11.97
CA ARG A 153 6.69 29.15 11.76
C ARG A 153 6.16 29.63 10.41
N GLY A 154 6.44 30.91 10.06
CA GLY A 154 5.98 31.49 8.80
C GLY A 154 6.50 30.71 7.60
N ALA A 155 7.80 30.43 7.58
CA ALA A 155 8.43 29.68 6.49
C ALA A 155 7.87 28.23 6.38
N ARG A 156 7.65 27.55 7.51
CA ARG A 156 7.06 26.19 7.50
C ARG A 156 5.64 26.20 6.93
N VAL A 157 4.82 27.17 7.33
CA VAL A 157 3.44 27.29 6.83
C VAL A 157 3.43 27.59 5.33
N ASP A 158 4.29 28.47 4.87
CA ASP A 158 4.37 28.84 3.46
C ASP A 158 4.88 27.64 2.63
N ALA A 159 5.90 26.93 3.08
CA ALA A 159 6.38 25.69 2.45
C ALA A 159 5.32 24.57 2.41
N ALA A 160 4.56 24.38 3.49
CA ALA A 160 3.49 23.40 3.53
C ALA A 160 2.35 23.72 2.55
N LEU A 161 2.00 25.01 2.40
CA LEU A 161 1.01 25.46 1.42
C LEU A 161 1.48 25.25 -0.02
N GLU A 162 2.76 25.54 -0.28
CA GLU A 162 3.39 25.32 -1.58
C GLU A 162 3.37 23.84 -1.96
N ARG A 163 3.77 22.95 -1.03
CA ARG A 163 3.83 21.51 -1.23
C ARG A 163 2.50 20.89 -1.64
N VAL A 164 1.38 21.42 -1.14
CA VAL A 164 0.03 20.95 -1.49
C VAL A 164 -0.64 21.81 -2.59
N GLY A 165 0.07 22.74 -3.23
CA GLY A 165 -0.45 23.57 -4.31
C GLY A 165 -1.52 24.59 -3.87
N LEU A 166 -1.48 25.05 -2.61
CA LEU A 166 -2.46 25.99 -2.07
C LEU A 166 -1.92 27.41 -1.84
N SER A 167 -0.69 27.73 -2.28
CA SER A 167 -0.08 29.06 -2.09
C SER A 167 -0.96 30.19 -2.62
N ALA A 168 -1.49 30.08 -3.84
CA ALA A 168 -2.36 31.10 -4.45
C ALA A 168 -3.70 31.26 -3.73
N ALA A 169 -4.20 30.22 -3.08
CA ALA A 169 -5.47 30.23 -2.37
C ALA A 169 -5.33 30.45 -0.85
N SER A 170 -4.09 30.64 -0.35
CA SER A 170 -3.75 30.68 1.07
C SER A 170 -4.53 31.72 1.88
N ARG A 171 -4.93 32.83 1.26
CA ARG A 171 -5.69 33.92 1.88
C ARG A 171 -7.21 33.81 1.73
N LYS A 172 -7.70 32.80 0.99
CA LYS A 172 -9.12 32.53 0.85
C LYS A 172 -9.64 31.83 2.14
N LYS A 173 -10.82 32.22 2.63
CA LYS A 173 -11.42 31.60 3.80
C LYS A 173 -11.70 30.11 3.59
N ALA A 174 -11.38 29.27 4.55
CA ALA A 174 -11.51 27.81 4.44
C ALA A 174 -12.95 27.33 4.18
N LYS A 175 -13.97 28.07 4.62
CA LYS A 175 -15.39 27.78 4.27
C LYS A 175 -15.66 27.82 2.76
N ALA A 176 -14.88 28.60 2.00
CA ALA A 176 -15.01 28.75 0.55
C ALA A 176 -14.09 27.79 -0.25
N TYR A 177 -13.38 26.89 0.44
CA TYR A 177 -12.56 25.87 -0.20
C TYR A 177 -13.46 24.75 -0.74
N SER A 178 -13.09 24.18 -1.89
CA SER A 178 -13.64 22.89 -2.33
C SER A 178 -13.23 21.77 -1.36
N LEU A 179 -13.88 20.62 -1.47
CA LEU A 179 -13.51 19.45 -0.67
C LEU A 179 -12.02 19.09 -0.85
N GLY A 180 -11.55 19.04 -2.10
CA GLY A 180 -10.15 18.75 -2.40
C GLY A 180 -9.18 19.80 -1.84
N MET A 181 -9.54 21.08 -1.86
CA MET A 181 -8.73 22.11 -1.21
C MET A 181 -8.69 21.94 0.32
N LYS A 182 -9.79 21.52 0.94
CA LYS A 182 -9.82 21.23 2.38
C LYS A 182 -8.94 20.02 2.71
N GLN A 183 -9.03 18.93 1.94
CA GLN A 183 -8.19 17.75 2.11
C GLN A 183 -6.71 18.10 1.99
N ARG A 184 -6.34 18.85 0.95
CA ARG A 184 -4.95 19.32 0.77
C ARG A 184 -4.48 20.22 1.92
N LEU A 185 -5.35 21.07 2.46
CA LEU A 185 -5.00 21.89 3.63
C LEU A 185 -4.80 21.06 4.89
N GLY A 186 -5.62 20.01 5.09
CA GLY A 186 -5.43 19.03 6.17
C GLY A 186 -4.12 18.27 6.04
N LEU A 187 -3.77 17.87 4.82
CA LEU A 187 -2.48 17.23 4.54
C LEU A 187 -1.31 18.20 4.79
N ALA A 188 -1.44 19.49 4.37
CA ALA A 188 -0.45 20.50 4.71
C ALA A 188 -0.24 20.66 6.22
N ALA A 189 -1.31 20.55 7.02
CA ALA A 189 -1.20 20.57 8.49
C ALA A 189 -0.40 19.38 9.02
N ALA A 190 -0.59 18.18 8.48
CA ALA A 190 0.20 17.00 8.82
C ALA A 190 1.69 17.14 8.42
N LEU A 191 1.98 17.92 7.38
CA LEU A 191 3.30 18.14 6.79
C LEU A 191 4.01 19.43 7.25
N LEU A 192 3.50 20.14 8.24
CA LEU A 192 4.13 21.36 8.77
C LEU A 192 5.58 21.13 9.24
N ARG A 193 5.95 19.89 9.54
CA ARG A 193 7.30 19.48 9.91
C ARG A 193 7.64 18.14 9.25
N PRO A 194 8.93 17.84 9.06
CA PRO A 194 9.35 16.50 8.68
C PRO A 194 8.81 15.47 9.67
N ARG A 195 8.22 14.39 9.17
CA ARG A 195 7.64 13.31 9.95
C ARG A 195 8.28 11.98 9.56
N ARG A 196 8.46 11.09 10.52
CA ARG A 196 8.93 9.72 10.26
C ARG A 196 7.79 8.82 9.77
N LEU A 197 6.57 9.14 10.20
CA LEU A 197 5.36 8.41 9.83
C LEU A 197 4.25 9.41 9.48
N LEU A 198 3.56 9.16 8.38
CA LEU A 198 2.36 9.88 7.98
C LEU A 198 1.18 8.90 7.98
N VAL A 199 0.13 9.21 8.73
CA VAL A 199 -1.10 8.39 8.82
C VAL A 199 -2.25 9.12 8.18
N LEU A 200 -2.82 8.54 7.13
CA LEU A 200 -3.88 9.14 6.32
C LEU A 200 -5.10 8.22 6.30
N ASP A 201 -6.21 8.69 6.84
CA ASP A 201 -7.48 7.95 6.81
C ASP A 201 -8.33 8.42 5.64
N GLU A 202 -8.49 7.56 4.63
CA GLU A 202 -9.26 7.82 3.39
C GLU A 202 -8.89 9.17 2.73
N PRO A 203 -7.61 9.45 2.39
CA PRO A 203 -7.16 10.79 1.99
C PRO A 203 -7.73 11.27 0.66
N THR A 204 -8.20 10.37 -0.18
CA THR A 204 -8.75 10.63 -1.53
C THR A 204 -10.27 10.65 -1.57
N ASN A 205 -10.92 10.29 -0.44
CA ASN A 205 -12.38 10.17 -0.39
C ASN A 205 -13.08 11.49 -0.78
N GLY A 206 -14.01 11.38 -1.76
CA GLY A 206 -14.78 12.52 -2.26
C GLY A 206 -13.99 13.52 -3.11
N LEU A 207 -12.80 13.17 -3.56
CA LEU A 207 -12.03 13.96 -4.53
C LEU A 207 -12.42 13.61 -5.95
N ASP A 208 -12.25 14.58 -6.85
CA ASP A 208 -12.29 14.35 -8.28
C ASP A 208 -11.02 13.59 -8.76
N PRO A 209 -11.01 12.99 -9.96
CA PRO A 209 -9.87 12.23 -10.46
C PRO A 209 -8.56 13.04 -10.52
N GLN A 210 -8.64 14.37 -10.68
CA GLN A 210 -7.48 15.25 -10.65
C GLN A 210 -6.89 15.34 -9.23
N GLY A 211 -7.73 15.59 -8.23
CA GLY A 211 -7.33 15.66 -6.81
C GLY A 211 -6.75 14.35 -6.31
N MET A 212 -7.33 13.20 -6.72
CA MET A 212 -6.79 11.88 -6.40
C MET A 212 -5.38 11.68 -6.96
N ARG A 213 -5.13 12.09 -8.22
CA ARG A 213 -3.78 12.00 -8.81
C ARG A 213 -2.76 12.88 -8.08
N GLU A 214 -3.17 14.08 -7.66
CA GLU A 214 -2.29 15.00 -6.93
C GLU A 214 -1.90 14.46 -5.54
N ILE A 215 -2.86 13.89 -4.79
CA ILE A 215 -2.58 13.25 -3.49
C ILE A 215 -1.65 12.05 -3.68
N ARG A 216 -1.89 11.21 -4.69
CA ARG A 216 -1.03 10.04 -4.99
C ARG A 216 0.41 10.45 -5.33
N ALA A 217 0.58 11.50 -6.13
CA ALA A 217 1.89 12.03 -6.46
C ALA A 217 2.64 12.52 -5.21
N LEU A 218 1.95 13.26 -4.33
CA LEU A 218 2.51 13.75 -3.08
C LEU A 218 2.89 12.60 -2.13
N VAL A 219 2.08 11.55 -2.02
CA VAL A 219 2.39 10.37 -1.19
C VAL A 219 3.67 9.68 -1.67
N ARG A 220 3.83 9.52 -3.00
CA ARG A 220 5.06 8.92 -3.57
C ARG A 220 6.29 9.80 -3.33
N GLU A 221 6.16 11.12 -3.47
CA GLU A 221 7.24 12.07 -3.19
C GLU A 221 7.71 11.97 -1.73
N LEU A 222 6.76 11.96 -0.78
CA LEU A 222 7.04 11.82 0.65
C LEU A 222 7.76 10.50 0.97
N ALA A 223 7.34 9.41 0.36
CA ALA A 223 7.98 8.11 0.52
C ALA A 223 9.41 8.11 -0.06
N ALA A 224 9.63 8.73 -1.22
CA ALA A 224 10.95 8.88 -1.81
C ALA A 224 11.89 9.73 -0.93
N GLU A 225 11.35 10.63 -0.12
CA GLU A 225 12.09 11.39 0.90
C GLU A 225 12.37 10.59 2.19
N GLY A 226 11.92 9.32 2.27
CA GLY A 226 12.13 8.43 3.42
C GLY A 226 11.04 8.49 4.49
N THR A 227 9.91 9.19 4.26
CA THR A 227 8.75 9.16 5.15
C THR A 227 7.98 7.87 4.95
N THR A 228 7.72 7.11 6.01
CA THR A 228 6.76 6.00 5.95
C THR A 228 5.35 6.55 5.84
N VAL A 229 4.57 6.07 4.88
CA VAL A 229 3.17 6.49 4.74
C VAL A 229 2.25 5.29 5.01
N PHE A 230 1.37 5.42 5.99
CA PHE A 230 0.30 4.48 6.28
C PHE A 230 -1.03 5.12 5.87
N LEU A 231 -1.66 4.58 4.86
CA LEU A 231 -2.93 5.12 4.37
C LEU A 231 -4.03 4.07 4.36
N SER A 232 -5.23 4.44 4.78
CA SER A 232 -6.41 3.60 4.61
C SER A 232 -7.12 3.94 3.31
N SER A 233 -7.71 2.94 2.67
CA SER A 233 -8.62 3.09 1.53
C SER A 233 -9.64 1.95 1.50
N HIS A 234 -10.78 2.23 0.87
CA HIS A 234 -11.73 1.21 0.45
C HIS A 234 -11.64 0.94 -1.06
N LEU A 235 -10.71 1.57 -1.77
CA LEU A 235 -10.50 1.42 -3.21
C LEU A 235 -9.22 0.64 -3.47
N LEU A 236 -9.36 -0.53 -4.07
CA LEU A 236 -8.25 -1.43 -4.42
C LEU A 236 -7.28 -0.80 -5.41
N ASP A 237 -7.81 -0.18 -6.46
CA ASP A 237 -7.02 0.50 -7.49
C ASP A 237 -6.10 1.58 -6.92
N GLU A 238 -6.50 2.25 -5.85
CA GLU A 238 -5.65 3.25 -5.21
C GLU A 238 -4.45 2.61 -4.54
N ILE A 239 -4.67 1.49 -3.85
CA ILE A 239 -3.61 0.76 -3.17
C ILE A 239 -2.61 0.19 -4.20
N GLU A 240 -3.10 -0.43 -5.26
CA GLU A 240 -2.23 -0.96 -6.33
C GLU A 240 -1.38 0.11 -7.00
N GLN A 241 -1.93 1.33 -7.15
CA GLN A 241 -1.22 2.42 -7.82
C GLN A 241 -0.18 3.12 -6.95
N VAL A 242 -0.29 3.09 -5.63
CA VAL A 242 0.53 3.95 -4.74
C VAL A 242 1.34 3.15 -3.74
N CYS A 243 0.82 2.02 -3.26
CA CYS A 243 1.39 1.30 -2.14
C CYS A 243 2.42 0.26 -2.59
N THR A 244 3.44 0.07 -1.77
CA THR A 244 4.41 -1.03 -1.90
C THR A 244 3.97 -2.25 -1.12
N HIS A 245 3.29 -2.03 0.01
CA HIS A 245 2.76 -3.06 0.90
C HIS A 245 1.29 -2.79 1.20
N ALA A 246 0.56 -3.84 1.53
CA ALA A 246 -0.83 -3.70 1.93
C ALA A 246 -1.22 -4.72 3.00
N ALA A 247 -2.25 -4.37 3.76
CA ALA A 247 -2.98 -5.27 4.63
C ALA A 247 -4.48 -5.14 4.36
N VAL A 248 -5.16 -6.26 4.27
CA VAL A 248 -6.59 -6.32 3.97
C VAL A 248 -7.37 -6.67 5.23
N MET A 249 -8.35 -5.84 5.57
CA MET A 249 -9.27 -6.05 6.68
C MET A 249 -10.67 -6.44 6.20
N ALA A 250 -11.25 -7.42 6.85
CA ALA A 250 -12.68 -7.73 6.73
C ALA A 250 -13.26 -8.05 8.11
N ARG A 251 -14.45 -7.50 8.40
CA ARG A 251 -15.22 -7.80 9.64
C ARG A 251 -14.38 -7.68 10.94
N GLY A 252 -13.53 -6.67 11.02
CA GLY A 252 -12.69 -6.40 12.19
C GLY A 252 -11.40 -7.22 12.28
N ARG A 253 -11.11 -8.10 11.33
CA ARG A 253 -9.94 -9.00 11.32
C ARG A 253 -9.02 -8.71 10.17
N LEU A 254 -7.73 -8.99 10.38
CA LEU A 254 -6.76 -9.04 9.29
C LEU A 254 -6.98 -10.33 8.47
N VAL A 255 -7.14 -10.17 7.17
CA VAL A 255 -7.28 -11.29 6.22
C VAL A 255 -5.91 -11.70 5.69
N VAL A 256 -5.13 -10.72 5.24
CA VAL A 256 -3.80 -10.92 4.66
C VAL A 256 -2.99 -9.63 4.75
N GLN A 257 -1.67 -9.75 4.81
CA GLN A 257 -0.72 -8.64 4.66
C GLN A 257 0.53 -9.10 3.92
N GLY A 258 1.15 -8.20 3.16
CA GLY A 258 2.36 -8.49 2.39
C GLY A 258 2.69 -7.36 1.41
N THR A 259 3.62 -7.60 0.50
CA THR A 259 3.84 -6.67 -0.62
C THR A 259 2.62 -6.69 -1.55
N VAL A 260 2.33 -5.55 -2.18
CA VAL A 260 1.23 -5.47 -3.17
C VAL A 260 1.46 -6.47 -4.31
N ALA A 261 2.73 -6.66 -4.71
CA ALA A 261 3.10 -7.61 -5.75
C ALA A 261 2.80 -9.07 -5.36
N ASP A 262 3.14 -9.48 -4.13
CA ASP A 262 2.88 -10.83 -3.63
C ASP A 262 1.38 -11.10 -3.46
N LEU A 263 0.65 -10.11 -2.95
CA LEU A 263 -0.80 -10.21 -2.78
C LEU A 263 -1.52 -10.34 -4.13
N ALA A 264 -1.09 -9.57 -5.14
CA ALA A 264 -1.61 -9.69 -6.50
C ALA A 264 -1.19 -11.01 -7.17
N ALA A 265 0.05 -11.49 -6.94
CA ALA A 265 0.54 -12.75 -7.47
C ALA A 265 -0.14 -13.98 -6.83
N GLY A 266 -0.59 -13.84 -5.58
CA GLY A 266 -1.37 -14.88 -4.87
C GLY A 266 -2.76 -15.11 -5.45
N SER A 267 -3.31 -14.17 -6.22
CA SER A 267 -4.49 -14.38 -7.04
C SER A 267 -4.06 -15.00 -8.38
N ARG A 268 -4.64 -16.15 -8.72
CA ARG A 268 -4.41 -16.77 -10.04
C ARG A 268 -4.85 -15.75 -11.09
N GLY A 269 -3.90 -15.33 -11.95
CA GLY A 269 -4.23 -14.50 -13.10
C GLY A 269 -5.42 -15.09 -13.86
N ARG A 270 -6.13 -14.31 -14.64
CA ARG A 270 -7.24 -14.79 -15.46
C ARG A 270 -6.88 -14.65 -16.95
N LEU A 271 -7.20 -15.67 -17.74
CA LEU A 271 -7.19 -15.52 -19.19
C LEU A 271 -8.36 -14.59 -19.58
N ALA A 272 -8.07 -13.53 -20.31
CA ALA A 272 -9.06 -12.63 -20.86
C ALA A 272 -9.06 -12.69 -22.39
N VAL A 273 -10.24 -12.79 -22.96
CA VAL A 273 -10.48 -12.79 -24.41
C VAL A 273 -11.54 -11.75 -24.71
N THR A 274 -11.23 -10.77 -25.57
CA THR A 274 -12.26 -9.85 -26.07
C THR A 274 -12.64 -10.27 -27.49
N THR A 275 -13.90 -10.59 -27.69
CA THR A 275 -14.41 -11.12 -28.95
C THR A 275 -15.90 -10.84 -29.09
N PRO A 276 -16.41 -10.55 -30.31
CA PRO A 276 -17.86 -10.51 -30.55
C PRO A 276 -18.53 -11.90 -30.52
N ASP A 277 -17.73 -12.97 -30.37
CA ASP A 277 -18.19 -14.37 -30.40
C ASP A 277 -17.89 -15.09 -29.06
N PRO A 278 -18.34 -14.56 -27.89
CA PRO A 278 -17.93 -15.08 -26.58
C PRO A 278 -18.40 -16.51 -26.31
N GLY A 279 -19.54 -16.93 -26.89
CA GLY A 279 -20.07 -18.29 -26.73
C GLY A 279 -19.20 -19.33 -27.42
N ASP A 280 -18.76 -19.07 -28.65
CA ASP A 280 -17.83 -19.97 -29.37
C ASP A 280 -16.46 -20.00 -28.71
N ALA A 281 -15.97 -18.86 -28.27
CA ALA A 281 -14.71 -18.77 -27.53
C ALA A 281 -14.77 -19.59 -26.23
N ALA A 282 -15.85 -19.49 -25.46
CA ALA A 282 -16.05 -20.26 -24.23
C ALA A 282 -16.04 -21.76 -24.47
N ARG A 283 -16.74 -22.22 -25.51
CA ARG A 283 -16.77 -23.64 -25.89
C ARG A 283 -15.38 -24.15 -26.23
N ILE A 284 -14.62 -23.43 -27.08
CA ILE A 284 -13.28 -23.83 -27.49
C ILE A 284 -12.32 -23.85 -26.30
N LEU A 285 -12.34 -22.85 -25.43
CA LEU A 285 -11.50 -22.81 -24.24
C LEU A 285 -11.84 -23.95 -23.26
N ALA A 286 -13.13 -24.29 -23.11
CA ALA A 286 -13.56 -25.43 -22.30
C ALA A 286 -13.05 -26.77 -22.88
N GLU A 287 -13.07 -26.96 -24.20
CA GLU A 287 -12.51 -28.13 -24.89
C GLU A 287 -11.00 -28.28 -24.65
N HIS A 288 -10.29 -27.16 -24.42
CA HIS A 288 -8.87 -27.14 -24.06
C HIS A 288 -8.63 -27.18 -22.54
N GLY A 289 -9.65 -27.50 -21.74
CA GLY A 289 -9.53 -27.75 -20.31
C GLY A 289 -9.53 -26.50 -19.41
N LEU A 290 -9.85 -25.32 -19.96
CA LEU A 290 -9.97 -24.12 -19.14
C LEU A 290 -11.27 -24.14 -18.33
N THR A 291 -11.16 -23.67 -17.06
CA THR A 291 -12.25 -23.59 -16.10
C THR A 291 -12.55 -22.14 -15.71
N GLY A 292 -13.58 -21.91 -14.90
CA GLY A 292 -13.94 -20.58 -14.43
C GLY A 292 -14.38 -19.61 -15.53
N LEU A 293 -14.94 -20.14 -16.65
CA LEU A 293 -15.38 -19.35 -17.79
C LEU A 293 -16.56 -18.45 -17.40
N SER A 294 -16.43 -17.16 -17.67
CA SER A 294 -17.47 -16.15 -17.44
C SER A 294 -17.45 -15.12 -18.58
N ALA A 295 -18.63 -14.85 -19.15
CA ALA A 295 -18.78 -13.89 -20.24
C ALA A 295 -19.57 -12.65 -19.76
N ASP A 296 -19.04 -11.48 -20.08
CA ASP A 296 -19.69 -10.19 -19.87
C ASP A 296 -19.58 -9.36 -21.17
N GLY A 297 -20.67 -9.26 -21.90
CA GLY A 297 -20.69 -8.65 -23.22
C GLY A 297 -19.70 -9.31 -24.17
N ASP A 298 -18.81 -8.53 -24.77
CA ASP A 298 -17.73 -8.98 -25.68
C ASP A 298 -16.50 -9.56 -24.94
N ARG A 299 -16.49 -9.54 -23.60
CA ARG A 299 -15.35 -10.01 -22.78
C ARG A 299 -15.65 -11.39 -22.18
N LEU A 300 -14.78 -12.33 -22.46
CA LEU A 300 -14.75 -13.66 -21.84
C LEU A 300 -13.53 -13.75 -20.93
N THR A 301 -13.73 -14.24 -19.72
CA THR A 301 -12.64 -14.54 -18.78
C THR A 301 -12.67 -16.02 -18.41
N ALA A 302 -11.51 -16.58 -18.15
CA ALA A 302 -11.32 -17.93 -17.61
C ALA A 302 -10.26 -17.94 -16.53
N ASP A 303 -10.16 -19.00 -15.76
CA ASP A 303 -9.03 -19.21 -14.86
C ASP A 303 -7.73 -19.25 -15.69
N ALA A 304 -6.62 -18.80 -15.08
CA ALA A 304 -5.33 -18.85 -15.79
C ALA A 304 -5.02 -20.28 -16.25
N PRO A 305 -4.58 -20.47 -17.48
CA PRO A 305 -4.17 -21.78 -17.96
C PRO A 305 -3.02 -22.32 -17.11
N PRO A 306 -2.94 -23.65 -16.92
CA PRO A 306 -1.78 -24.28 -16.32
C PRO A 306 -0.47 -23.90 -17.04
N ALA A 307 0.66 -23.94 -16.32
CA ALA A 307 1.96 -23.48 -16.83
C ALA A 307 2.47 -24.29 -18.06
N ASP A 308 1.94 -25.46 -18.27
CA ASP A 308 2.25 -26.36 -19.40
C ASP A 308 1.39 -26.10 -20.65
N VAL A 309 0.42 -25.19 -20.56
CA VAL A 309 -0.44 -24.82 -21.69
C VAL A 309 0.13 -23.60 -22.40
N ASP A 310 0.47 -23.75 -23.69
CA ASP A 310 0.93 -22.63 -24.50
C ASP A 310 -0.22 -21.70 -24.88
N LEU A 311 -0.09 -20.43 -24.50
CA LEU A 311 -1.04 -19.39 -24.88
C LEU A 311 -1.17 -19.19 -26.39
N ALA A 312 -0.09 -19.44 -27.15
CA ALA A 312 -0.13 -19.33 -28.60
C ALA A 312 -1.01 -20.42 -29.22
N ASP A 313 -0.99 -21.62 -28.66
CA ASP A 313 -1.83 -22.75 -29.15
C ASP A 313 -3.30 -22.48 -28.83
N LEU A 314 -3.63 -21.93 -27.65
CA LEU A 314 -5.00 -21.54 -27.31
C LEU A 314 -5.52 -20.45 -28.24
N ASN A 315 -4.69 -19.42 -28.51
CA ASN A 315 -5.08 -18.36 -29.46
C ASN A 315 -5.27 -18.91 -30.87
N ALA A 316 -4.38 -19.79 -31.34
CA ALA A 316 -4.51 -20.45 -32.64
C ALA A 316 -5.77 -21.31 -32.72
N ALA A 317 -6.14 -22.01 -31.66
CA ALA A 317 -7.39 -22.78 -31.59
C ALA A 317 -8.63 -21.88 -31.70
N LEU A 318 -8.66 -20.75 -31.01
CA LEU A 318 -9.73 -19.76 -31.10
C LEU A 318 -9.90 -19.22 -32.52
N VAL A 319 -8.80 -18.78 -33.14
CA VAL A 319 -8.80 -18.24 -34.51
C VAL A 319 -9.21 -19.31 -35.53
N SER A 320 -8.67 -20.54 -35.42
CA SER A 320 -9.01 -21.67 -36.31
C SER A 320 -10.46 -22.12 -36.11
N GLY A 321 -11.03 -21.96 -34.94
CA GLY A 321 -12.42 -22.20 -34.63
C GLY A 321 -13.37 -21.10 -35.10
N GLY A 322 -12.88 -20.08 -35.81
CA GLY A 322 -13.67 -19.00 -36.39
C GLY A 322 -13.97 -17.83 -35.41
N VAL A 323 -13.37 -17.80 -34.22
CA VAL A 323 -13.54 -16.73 -33.24
C VAL A 323 -12.78 -15.47 -33.69
N ARG A 324 -13.43 -14.34 -33.71
CA ARG A 324 -12.84 -13.04 -34.06
C ARG A 324 -12.16 -12.42 -32.82
N VAL A 325 -10.93 -12.84 -32.53
CA VAL A 325 -10.19 -12.38 -31.36
C VAL A 325 -9.73 -10.93 -31.54
N ARG A 326 -10.15 -10.02 -30.63
CA ARG A 326 -9.69 -8.62 -30.57
C ARG A 326 -8.60 -8.42 -29.52
N PHE A 327 -8.68 -9.17 -28.43
CA PHE A 327 -7.69 -9.23 -27.38
C PHE A 327 -7.59 -10.67 -26.86
N PHE A 328 -6.37 -11.10 -26.54
CA PHE A 328 -6.11 -12.38 -25.90
C PHE A 328 -4.85 -12.24 -25.02
N GLY A 329 -4.97 -12.59 -23.75
CA GLY A 329 -3.82 -12.53 -22.83
C GLY A 329 -4.20 -12.93 -21.42
N VAL A 330 -3.19 -13.29 -20.63
CA VAL A 330 -3.36 -13.51 -19.20
C VAL A 330 -3.20 -12.17 -18.51
N GLU A 331 -4.29 -11.71 -17.92
CA GLU A 331 -4.28 -10.57 -17.03
C GLU A 331 -3.73 -11.01 -15.66
N ARG A 332 -2.83 -10.23 -15.11
CA ARG A 332 -2.34 -10.50 -13.74
C ARG A 332 -3.53 -10.42 -12.79
N GLY A 333 -3.55 -11.29 -11.81
CA GLY A 333 -4.53 -11.19 -10.75
C GLY A 333 -4.47 -9.82 -10.09
N SER A 334 -5.61 -9.27 -9.79
CA SER A 334 -5.74 -8.01 -9.06
C SER A 334 -5.82 -8.28 -7.55
N LEU A 335 -5.59 -7.25 -6.74
CA LEU A 335 -5.90 -7.33 -5.31
C LEU A 335 -7.38 -7.62 -5.08
N GLU A 336 -8.27 -7.24 -6.01
CA GLU A 336 -9.70 -7.53 -5.97
C GLU A 336 -9.96 -9.03 -6.10
N ASP A 337 -9.33 -9.69 -7.07
CA ASP A 337 -9.43 -11.15 -7.22
C ASP A 337 -8.92 -11.88 -5.98
N ALA A 338 -7.80 -11.40 -5.41
CA ALA A 338 -7.25 -11.94 -4.16
C ALA A 338 -8.23 -11.74 -2.99
N PHE A 339 -8.85 -10.57 -2.89
CA PHE A 339 -9.82 -10.27 -1.84
C PHE A 339 -11.07 -11.16 -1.95
N VAL A 340 -11.65 -11.27 -3.14
CA VAL A 340 -12.82 -12.13 -3.40
C VAL A 340 -12.51 -13.59 -3.09
N ALA A 341 -11.34 -14.08 -3.49
CA ALA A 341 -10.90 -15.45 -3.20
C ALA A 341 -10.75 -15.72 -1.68
N LEU A 342 -10.32 -14.72 -0.90
CA LEU A 342 -10.07 -14.87 0.53
C LEU A 342 -11.32 -14.63 1.39
N THR A 343 -12.26 -13.80 0.95
CA THR A 343 -13.44 -13.40 1.73
C THR A 343 -14.73 -14.05 1.27
N GLY A 344 -14.76 -14.54 0.02
CA GLY A 344 -15.98 -15.06 -0.63
C GLY A 344 -17.00 -13.98 -1.01
N GLU A 345 -16.70 -12.71 -0.79
CA GLU A 345 -17.58 -11.56 -1.01
C GLU A 345 -16.83 -10.49 -1.82
N GLY A 346 -17.51 -9.85 -2.79
CA GLY A 346 -16.98 -8.68 -3.49
C GLY A 346 -16.78 -7.50 -2.55
N PHE A 347 -15.89 -6.59 -2.91
CA PHE A 347 -15.52 -5.43 -2.09
C PHE A 347 -16.69 -4.46 -1.84
N ASP A 348 -17.69 -4.46 -2.73
CA ASP A 348 -18.85 -3.56 -2.69
C ASP A 348 -20.06 -4.07 -1.88
N VAL A 349 -19.99 -5.25 -1.25
CA VAL A 349 -21.14 -5.90 -0.59
C VAL A 349 -21.17 -5.69 0.93
N ALA A 350 -20.80 -4.52 1.41
CA ALA A 350 -21.04 -4.12 2.79
C ALA A 350 -21.83 -2.81 2.83
N GLY A 351 -23.14 -2.91 2.50
CA GLY A 351 -24.13 -1.86 2.75
C GLY A 351 -24.68 -1.95 4.17
#